data_87175948b488a4b3e30b1127c8cf35e7
#
_entry.id   87175948b488a4b3e30b1127c8cf35e7
#
_cell.length_a   1.000
_cell.length_b   1.000
_cell.length_c   1.000
_cell.angle_alpha   90.00
_cell.angle_beta   90.00
_cell.angle_gamma   90.00
#
_symmetry.space_group_name_H-M   'P 1'
#
loop_
_entity.id
_entity.type
_entity.pdbx_description
1 polymer ?
#
loop_
_entity_poly.entity_id
_entity_poly.type
_entity_poly.pdbx_seq_one_letter_code
_entity_poly.pdbx_strand_id
1 'polypeptide(L)'
;LAEVVGGTVGPAAEPEIGVLPVNMTVEGASGILFDGIDPVFPVLQWHSAMVTALPSDCKVLATTDACPVQAFSWQTRAHGVQFHLEVESDTVESWAAIPEYAAALDLALGQNGVEIMRTACADNAEKFASTAERFYINWMQCCAQA
;
A
#
# COMPACT_ATOMS: atom_id res chain seq x y z
N LEU A 1 10.67 6.31 -5.92
CA LEU A 1 10.01 7.27 -6.81
C LEU A 1 9.85 8.64 -6.13
N ALA A 2 9.31 8.74 -4.92
CA ALA A 2 9.04 10.02 -4.24
C ALA A 2 10.27 10.95 -4.22
N GLU A 3 11.44 10.48 -3.82
CA GLU A 3 12.68 11.27 -3.80
C GLU A 3 13.13 11.70 -5.20
N VAL A 4 12.97 10.82 -6.21
CA VAL A 4 13.35 11.12 -7.61
C VAL A 4 12.54 12.28 -8.18
N VAL A 5 11.27 12.41 -7.79
CA VAL A 5 10.41 13.51 -8.24
C VAL A 5 10.51 14.75 -7.35
N GLY A 6 11.41 14.75 -6.35
CA GLY A 6 11.66 15.89 -5.46
C GLY A 6 10.88 15.87 -4.15
N GLY A 7 10.25 14.76 -3.83
CA GLY A 7 9.62 14.52 -2.53
C GLY A 7 10.64 14.09 -1.45
N THR A 8 10.15 13.83 -0.25
CA THR A 8 10.96 13.33 0.87
C THR A 8 10.35 12.08 1.47
N VAL A 9 11.22 11.19 1.93
CA VAL A 9 10.87 9.97 2.65
C VAL A 9 11.51 10.02 4.04
N GLY A 10 10.81 9.57 5.04
CA GLY A 10 11.30 9.53 6.41
C GLY A 10 10.64 8.43 7.23
N PRO A 11 11.05 8.26 8.48
CA PRO A 11 10.40 7.30 9.36
C PRO A 11 8.94 7.70 9.62
N ALA A 12 8.05 6.72 9.65
CA ALA A 12 6.69 6.92 10.14
C ALA A 12 6.70 7.14 11.66
N ALA A 13 5.78 7.96 12.17
CA ALA A 13 5.60 8.12 13.60
C ALA A 13 5.16 6.81 14.25
N GLU A 14 4.30 6.07 13.56
CA GLU A 14 3.85 4.72 13.89
C GLU A 14 3.97 3.84 12.66
N PRO A 15 4.64 2.67 12.76
CA PRO A 15 4.68 1.69 11.67
C PRO A 15 3.27 1.19 11.35
N GLU A 16 2.97 1.02 10.08
CA GLU A 16 1.76 0.33 9.65
C GLU A 16 2.08 -1.12 9.31
N ILE A 17 1.59 -2.03 10.14
CA ILE A 17 1.82 -3.47 10.03
C ILE A 17 0.49 -4.18 10.28
N GLY A 18 -0.02 -4.88 9.27
CA GLY A 18 -1.32 -5.56 9.35
C GLY A 18 -2.08 -5.53 8.03
N VAL A 19 -3.22 -6.19 8.03
CA VAL A 19 -4.24 -5.98 6.99
C VAL A 19 -5.09 -4.80 7.42
N LEU A 20 -4.88 -3.66 6.79
CA LEU A 20 -5.46 -2.39 7.18
C LEU A 20 -6.24 -1.76 6.01
N PRO A 21 -7.30 -0.99 6.30
CA PRO A 21 -8.02 -0.27 5.26
C PRO A 21 -7.22 0.93 4.77
N VAL A 22 -7.23 1.15 3.47
CA VAL A 22 -6.75 2.37 2.81
C VAL A 22 -7.95 3.15 2.27
N ASN A 23 -7.92 4.47 2.40
CA ASN A 23 -8.97 5.37 1.94
C ASN A 23 -8.52 6.08 0.67
N MET A 24 -9.30 6.04 -0.40
CA MET A 24 -9.05 6.86 -1.58
C MET A 24 -9.30 8.33 -1.28
N THR A 25 -8.49 9.19 -1.87
CA THR A 25 -8.77 10.63 -1.95
C THR A 25 -9.78 10.90 -3.09
N VAL A 26 -10.23 12.14 -3.21
CA VAL A 26 -11.05 12.58 -4.36
C VAL A 26 -10.29 12.40 -5.67
N GLU A 27 -8.98 12.70 -5.68
CA GLU A 27 -8.09 12.50 -6.81
C GLU A 27 -7.94 11.01 -7.17
N GLY A 28 -7.82 10.14 -6.16
CA GLY A 28 -7.77 8.69 -6.34
C GLY A 28 -9.06 8.14 -6.95
N ALA A 29 -10.21 8.52 -6.39
CA ALA A 29 -11.52 8.07 -6.85
C ALA A 29 -11.90 8.59 -8.25
N SER A 30 -11.35 9.72 -8.68
CA SER A 30 -11.57 10.27 -10.02
C SER A 30 -10.56 9.83 -11.07
N GLY A 31 -9.49 9.12 -10.64
CA GLY A 31 -8.40 8.68 -11.51
C GLY A 31 -8.61 7.26 -12.08
N ILE A 32 -7.91 6.95 -13.16
CA ILE A 32 -7.99 5.63 -13.81
C ILE A 32 -7.44 4.53 -12.90
N LEU A 33 -6.38 4.81 -12.13
CA LEU A 33 -5.64 3.78 -11.38
C LEU A 33 -6.52 2.98 -10.41
N PHE A 34 -7.48 3.63 -9.78
CA PHE A 34 -8.41 3.01 -8.81
C PHE A 34 -9.84 2.84 -9.35
N ASP A 35 -10.06 3.01 -10.65
CA ASP A 35 -11.38 2.86 -11.25
C ASP A 35 -11.95 1.45 -11.00
N GLY A 36 -13.18 1.38 -10.48
CA GLY A 36 -13.86 0.13 -10.14
C GLY A 36 -13.35 -0.57 -8.88
N ILE A 37 -12.47 0.07 -8.09
CA ILE A 37 -12.07 -0.37 -6.75
C ILE A 37 -12.92 0.39 -5.70
N ASP A 38 -13.29 -0.27 -4.61
CA ASP A 38 -14.06 0.37 -3.53
C ASP A 38 -13.29 1.56 -2.93
N PRO A 39 -13.96 2.65 -2.53
CA PRO A 39 -13.29 3.83 -1.95
C PRO A 39 -12.48 3.52 -0.68
N VAL A 40 -12.83 2.46 0.03
CA VAL A 40 -12.10 1.92 1.18
C VAL A 40 -11.88 0.45 0.92
N PHE A 41 -10.63 0.02 0.91
CA PHE A 41 -10.28 -1.37 0.61
C PHE A 41 -9.14 -1.87 1.49
N PRO A 42 -9.14 -3.16 1.88
CA PRO A 42 -8.08 -3.75 2.68
C PRO A 42 -6.83 -3.96 1.83
N VAL A 43 -5.68 -3.77 2.47
CA VAL A 43 -4.35 -4.00 1.89
C VAL A 43 -3.43 -4.60 2.94
N LEU A 44 -2.37 -5.28 2.53
CA LEU A 44 -1.29 -5.65 3.43
C LEU A 44 -0.35 -4.45 3.60
N GLN A 45 -0.17 -4.02 4.84
CA GLN A 45 0.81 -3.00 5.23
C GLN A 45 1.95 -3.66 6.00
N TRP A 46 3.20 -3.30 5.65
CA TRP A 46 4.39 -3.74 6.37
C TRP A 46 5.52 -2.75 6.17
N HIS A 47 5.31 -1.53 6.64
CA HIS A 47 6.30 -0.47 6.48
C HIS A 47 6.42 0.42 7.73
N SER A 48 7.63 0.91 7.96
CA SER A 48 8.00 1.86 9.02
C SER A 48 8.55 3.18 8.47
N ALA A 49 8.60 3.31 7.15
CA ALA A 49 8.95 4.55 6.46
C ALA A 49 7.74 5.03 5.65
N MET A 50 7.64 6.34 5.44
CA MET A 50 6.57 6.93 4.66
C MET A 50 7.07 8.10 3.82
N VAL A 51 6.33 8.45 2.78
CA VAL A 51 6.50 9.70 2.06
C VAL A 51 6.00 10.84 2.93
N THR A 52 6.91 11.75 3.32
CA THR A 52 6.61 12.86 4.25
C THR A 52 6.26 14.16 3.53
N ALA A 53 6.71 14.32 2.30
CA ALA A 53 6.32 15.44 1.44
C ALA A 53 6.39 15.06 -0.04
N LEU A 54 5.51 15.64 -0.82
CA LEU A 54 5.48 15.54 -2.27
C LEU A 54 5.50 16.93 -2.90
N PRO A 55 6.11 17.11 -4.08
CA PRO A 55 6.02 18.35 -4.84
C PRO A 55 4.60 18.60 -5.36
N SER A 56 4.31 19.83 -5.75
CA SER A 56 2.97 20.29 -6.12
C SER A 56 2.40 19.67 -7.41
N ASP A 57 3.25 19.05 -8.23
CA ASP A 57 2.86 18.34 -9.45
C ASP A 57 2.55 16.84 -9.20
N CYS A 58 2.64 16.41 -7.94
CA CYS A 58 2.12 15.12 -7.48
C CYS A 58 0.71 15.25 -6.92
N LYS A 59 -0.08 14.20 -7.07
CA LYS A 59 -1.40 14.07 -6.45
C LYS A 59 -1.41 12.88 -5.51
N VAL A 60 -1.87 13.07 -4.29
CA VAL A 60 -2.11 11.97 -3.36
C VAL A 60 -3.39 11.25 -3.77
N LEU A 61 -3.32 9.95 -3.94
CA LEU A 61 -4.42 9.12 -4.44
C LEU A 61 -5.08 8.29 -3.34
N ALA A 62 -4.33 7.94 -2.29
CA ALA A 62 -4.83 7.16 -1.17
C ALA A 62 -4.08 7.51 0.11
N THR A 63 -4.75 7.35 1.26
CA THR A 63 -4.28 7.72 2.59
C THR A 63 -4.71 6.70 3.65
N THR A 64 -4.02 6.71 4.80
CA THR A 64 -4.54 6.23 6.09
C THR A 64 -4.38 7.34 7.12
N ASP A 65 -4.91 7.14 8.32
CA ASP A 65 -4.73 8.14 9.42
C ASP A 65 -3.27 8.26 9.83
N ALA A 66 -2.51 7.15 9.79
CA ALA A 66 -1.08 7.12 10.15
C ALA A 66 -0.16 7.56 8.99
N CYS A 67 -0.57 7.35 7.74
CA CYS A 67 0.23 7.65 6.56
C CYS A 67 -0.55 8.50 5.55
N PRO A 68 -0.28 9.81 5.49
CA PRO A 68 -0.98 10.73 4.57
C PRO A 68 -0.75 10.44 3.08
N VAL A 69 0.28 9.67 2.72
CA VAL A 69 0.60 9.32 1.33
C VAL A 69 0.79 7.81 1.20
N GLN A 70 -0.32 7.10 1.05
CA GLN A 70 -0.32 5.67 0.76
C GLN A 70 -0.15 5.37 -0.73
N ALA A 71 -0.70 6.24 -1.56
CA ALA A 71 -0.50 6.20 -3.00
C ALA A 71 -0.45 7.61 -3.56
N PHE A 72 0.36 7.80 -4.60
CA PHE A 72 0.45 9.07 -5.30
C PHE A 72 0.72 8.87 -6.80
N SER A 73 0.40 9.89 -7.58
CA SER A 73 0.82 10.01 -8.97
C SER A 73 1.72 11.21 -9.15
N TRP A 74 2.70 11.08 -10.04
CA TRP A 74 3.46 12.18 -10.60
C TRP A 74 3.03 12.37 -12.05
N GLN A 75 2.38 13.49 -12.33
CA GLN A 75 1.73 13.72 -13.62
C GLN A 75 0.77 12.55 -13.96
N THR A 76 0.78 12.06 -15.22
CA THR A 76 -0.03 10.93 -15.68
C THR A 76 0.75 9.64 -15.89
N ARG A 77 2.05 9.63 -15.59
CA ARG A 77 2.98 8.60 -16.08
C ARG A 77 3.62 7.74 -15.00
N ALA A 78 3.63 8.19 -13.77
CA ALA A 78 4.27 7.45 -12.71
C ALA A 78 3.38 7.41 -11.47
N HIS A 79 3.30 6.24 -10.86
CA HIS A 79 2.52 5.98 -9.67
C HIS A 79 3.38 5.31 -8.62
N GLY A 80 3.21 5.69 -7.36
CA GLY A 80 3.84 5.04 -6.21
C GLY A 80 2.76 4.59 -5.25
N VAL A 81 2.92 3.39 -4.69
CA VAL A 81 2.10 2.85 -3.61
C VAL A 81 3.00 2.34 -2.51
N GLN A 82 2.56 2.38 -1.25
CA GLN A 82 3.30 1.85 -0.10
C GLN A 82 2.75 0.51 0.39
N PHE A 83 1.50 0.24 0.11
CA PHE A 83 0.81 -0.99 0.47
C PHE A 83 1.03 -2.10 -0.56
N HIS A 84 0.64 -3.32 -0.18
CA HIS A 84 0.73 -4.52 -1.00
C HIS A 84 -0.65 -5.11 -1.28
N LEU A 85 -0.89 -5.44 -2.53
CA LEU A 85 -2.06 -6.18 -3.03
C LEU A 85 -1.65 -7.55 -3.59
N GLU A 86 -0.36 -7.70 -3.92
CA GLU A 86 0.26 -8.90 -4.49
C GLU A 86 0.59 -9.93 -3.39
N VAL A 87 -0.42 -10.27 -2.59
CA VAL A 87 -0.27 -11.16 -1.43
C VAL A 87 -0.55 -12.60 -1.85
N GLU A 88 0.45 -13.46 -1.70
CA GLU A 88 0.37 -14.90 -1.94
C GLU A 88 0.27 -15.67 -0.62
N SER A 89 0.00 -16.99 -0.71
CA SER A 89 -0.23 -17.84 0.47
C SER A 89 1.00 -17.97 1.39
N ASP A 90 2.21 -17.74 0.88
CA ASP A 90 3.48 -17.83 1.59
C ASP A 90 4.15 -16.45 1.82
N THR A 91 3.50 -15.35 1.45
CA THR A 91 4.05 -14.00 1.58
C THR A 91 4.45 -13.69 3.03
N VAL A 92 3.57 -14.00 3.98
CA VAL A 92 3.81 -13.69 5.40
C VAL A 92 4.98 -14.50 5.95
N GLU A 93 5.06 -15.78 5.66
CA GLU A 93 6.14 -16.67 6.09
C GLU A 93 7.47 -16.25 5.46
N SER A 94 7.47 -15.96 4.17
CA SER A 94 8.66 -15.55 3.42
C SER A 94 9.24 -14.24 3.96
N TRP A 95 8.38 -13.28 4.29
CA TRP A 95 8.82 -11.98 4.84
C TRP A 95 9.20 -12.09 6.30
N ALA A 96 8.47 -12.86 7.12
CA ALA A 96 8.81 -13.10 8.52
C ALA A 96 10.10 -13.91 8.70
N ALA A 97 10.63 -14.54 7.66
CA ALA A 97 11.97 -15.15 7.68
C ALA A 97 13.09 -14.10 7.72
N ILE A 98 12.81 -12.84 7.41
CA ILE A 98 13.75 -11.71 7.52
C ILE A 98 13.71 -11.18 8.94
N PRO A 99 14.83 -11.18 9.70
CA PRO A 99 14.83 -10.84 11.13
C PRO A 99 14.24 -9.47 11.47
N GLU A 100 14.49 -8.46 10.63
CA GLU A 100 13.99 -7.11 10.81
C GLU A 100 12.46 -7.04 10.65
N TYR A 101 11.90 -7.81 9.72
CA TYR A 101 10.47 -7.89 9.48
C TYR A 101 9.76 -8.66 10.60
N ALA A 102 10.35 -9.77 11.05
CA ALA A 102 9.85 -10.53 12.19
C ALA A 102 9.81 -9.66 13.46
N ALA A 103 10.89 -8.92 13.75
CA ALA A 103 10.95 -8.03 14.89
C ALA A 103 9.89 -6.91 14.83
N ALA A 104 9.67 -6.34 13.65
CA ALA A 104 8.63 -5.32 13.44
C ALA A 104 7.22 -5.91 13.65
N LEU A 105 6.99 -7.15 13.19
CA LEU A 105 5.74 -7.86 13.37
C LEU A 105 5.45 -8.16 14.85
N ASP A 106 6.46 -8.67 15.58
CA ASP A 106 6.36 -8.95 17.02
C ASP A 106 6.09 -7.69 17.82
N LEU A 107 6.71 -6.57 17.44
CA LEU A 107 6.48 -5.28 18.09
C LEU A 107 5.05 -4.76 17.87
N ALA A 108 4.51 -4.92 16.66
CA ALA A 108 3.19 -4.41 16.29
C ALA A 108 2.04 -5.32 16.74
N LEU A 109 2.19 -6.64 16.60
CA LEU A 109 1.12 -7.64 16.79
C LEU A 109 1.38 -8.60 17.96
N GLY A 110 2.55 -8.53 18.61
CA GLY A 110 2.93 -9.42 19.71
C GLY A 110 3.45 -10.77 19.24
N GLN A 111 3.70 -11.68 20.21
CA GLN A 111 4.38 -12.98 19.99
C GLN A 111 3.73 -13.90 18.95
N ASN A 112 2.45 -13.70 18.64
CA ASN A 112 1.72 -14.46 17.61
C ASN A 112 1.53 -13.66 16.31
N GLY A 113 2.35 -12.63 16.08
CA GLY A 113 2.20 -11.70 14.98
C GLY A 113 2.14 -12.37 13.62
N VAL A 114 3.00 -13.37 13.36
CA VAL A 114 2.98 -14.15 12.10
C VAL A 114 1.64 -14.84 11.89
N GLU A 115 1.11 -15.51 12.90
CA GLU A 115 -0.17 -16.24 12.79
C GLU A 115 -1.35 -15.27 12.62
N ILE A 116 -1.34 -14.15 13.34
CA ILE A 116 -2.35 -13.10 13.22
C ILE A 116 -2.35 -12.53 11.80
N MET A 117 -1.15 -12.18 11.28
CA MET A 117 -1.01 -11.64 9.94
C MET A 117 -1.43 -12.65 8.86
N ARG A 118 -0.97 -13.92 8.99
CA ARG A 118 -1.33 -15.01 8.08
C ARG A 118 -2.84 -15.21 8.01
N THR A 119 -3.50 -15.25 9.16
CA THR A 119 -4.97 -15.40 9.24
C THR A 119 -5.65 -14.20 8.59
N ALA A 120 -5.23 -12.97 8.89
CA ALA A 120 -5.80 -11.77 8.29
C ALA A 120 -5.61 -11.74 6.77
N CYS A 121 -4.45 -12.16 6.26
CA CYS A 121 -4.21 -12.27 4.81
C CYS A 121 -5.11 -13.34 4.18
N ALA A 122 -5.26 -14.51 4.81
CA ALA A 122 -6.12 -15.59 4.32
C ALA A 122 -7.60 -15.15 4.27
N ASP A 123 -8.09 -14.47 5.30
CA ASP A 123 -9.46 -13.96 5.37
C ASP A 123 -9.76 -12.91 4.30
N ASN A 124 -8.73 -12.22 3.78
CA ASN A 124 -8.85 -11.18 2.76
C ASN A 124 -8.35 -11.61 1.37
N ALA A 125 -7.96 -12.87 1.17
CA ALA A 125 -7.29 -13.34 -0.05
C ALA A 125 -8.10 -13.07 -1.33
N GLU A 126 -9.40 -13.33 -1.34
CA GLU A 126 -10.27 -13.06 -2.50
C GLU A 126 -10.35 -11.56 -2.80
N LYS A 127 -10.39 -10.71 -1.76
CA LYS A 127 -10.44 -9.26 -1.92
C LYS A 127 -9.11 -8.72 -2.44
N PHE A 128 -7.99 -9.22 -1.93
CA PHE A 128 -6.66 -8.88 -2.46
C PHE A 128 -6.56 -9.24 -3.94
N ALA A 129 -6.88 -10.49 -4.30
CA ALA A 129 -6.79 -10.95 -5.68
C ALA A 129 -7.65 -10.11 -6.63
N SER A 130 -8.92 -9.85 -6.28
CA SER A 130 -9.83 -9.05 -7.12
C SER A 130 -9.38 -7.59 -7.23
N THR A 131 -8.88 -7.00 -6.13
CA THR A 131 -8.36 -5.63 -6.13
C THR A 131 -7.06 -5.53 -6.92
N ALA A 132 -6.14 -6.48 -6.76
CA ALA A 132 -4.88 -6.55 -7.51
C ALA A 132 -5.13 -6.70 -9.02
N GLU A 133 -6.04 -7.57 -9.42
CA GLU A 133 -6.41 -7.73 -10.83
C GLU A 133 -6.95 -6.42 -11.42
N ARG A 134 -7.88 -5.77 -10.73
CA ARG A 134 -8.45 -4.48 -11.17
C ARG A 134 -7.38 -3.40 -11.25
N PHE A 135 -6.55 -3.28 -10.20
CA PHE A 135 -5.46 -2.32 -10.16
C PHE A 135 -4.46 -2.53 -11.31
N TYR A 136 -4.10 -3.78 -11.59
CA TYR A 136 -3.21 -4.12 -12.70
C TYR A 136 -3.81 -3.74 -14.06
N ILE A 137 -5.08 -4.06 -14.31
CA ILE A 137 -5.79 -3.68 -15.55
C ILE A 137 -5.78 -2.15 -15.72
N ASN A 138 -6.08 -1.42 -14.66
CA ASN A 138 -6.10 0.04 -14.67
C ASN A 138 -4.70 0.63 -14.91
N TRP A 139 -3.68 0.07 -14.26
CA TRP A 139 -2.29 0.48 -14.47
C TRP A 139 -1.85 0.27 -15.92
N MET A 140 -2.21 -0.85 -16.54
CA MET A 140 -1.94 -1.11 -17.97
C MET A 140 -2.64 -0.09 -18.87
N GLN A 141 -3.84 0.38 -18.52
CA GLN A 141 -4.52 1.46 -19.24
C GLN A 141 -3.78 2.79 -19.08
N CYS A 142 -3.28 3.12 -17.89
CA CYS A 142 -2.43 4.31 -17.69
C CYS A 142 -1.18 4.25 -18.58
N CYS A 143 -0.52 3.10 -18.67
CA CYS A 143 0.66 2.92 -19.52
C CYS A 143 0.34 3.10 -21.02
N ALA A 144 -0.83 2.68 -21.47
CA ALA A 144 -1.24 2.79 -22.88
C ALA A 144 -1.60 4.24 -23.30
N GLN A 145 -1.88 5.14 -22.34
CA GLN A 145 -2.22 6.54 -22.57
C GLN A 145 -1.01 7.49 -22.41
N ALA A 146 0.14 6.97 -22.00
CA ALA A 146 1.38 7.70 -21.80
C ALA A 146 2.20 7.76 -23.09
#